data_b019a3aaecbe3013226260901d5eb68c
#
_entry.id   b019a3aaecbe3013226260901d5eb68c
#
_cell.length_a   1.000
_cell.length_b   1.000
_cell.length_c   1.000
_cell.angle_alpha   90.00
_cell.angle_beta   90.00
_cell.angle_gamma   90.00
#
_symmetry.space_group_name_H-M   'P 1'
#
loop_
_entity.id
_entity.type
_entity.pdbx_description
1 polymer ?
#
loop_
_entity_poly.entity_id
_entity_poly.type
_entity_poly.pdbx_seq_one_letter_code
_entity_poly.pdbx_strand_id
1 'polypeptide(L)'
;KADEKLEQALRQWADKQLLWKYPTRSNLLADHRKSGVKIFWVDAMGIEWIGLLHHLLTKDGQVDCSVRIARGNLPTTTEANKEWAEGEDIERGLDDIAHHYAYKHPQSFLKAIEVVQSIAYKALALLSKHSTVVITSDHGLSRFVVTSKKRIDPPEQAVADSIGRYAVLGQN
;
A
#
# COMPACT_ATOMS: atom_id res chain seq x y z
N LYS A 1 -0.02 -12.78 22.81
CA LYS A 1 -1.51 -12.89 22.57
C LYS A 1 -1.97 -12.17 21.30
N ALA A 2 -1.55 -10.90 21.00
CA ALA A 2 -1.90 -10.24 19.74
C ALA A 2 -1.13 -10.85 18.56
N ASP A 3 0.17 -11.05 18.73
CA ASP A 3 1.05 -11.65 17.73
C ASP A 3 0.63 -13.09 17.37
N GLU A 4 0.24 -13.89 18.35
CA GLU A 4 -0.24 -15.26 18.14
C GLU A 4 -1.52 -15.29 17.29
N LYS A 5 -2.46 -14.37 17.57
CA LYS A 5 -3.69 -14.24 16.79
C LYS A 5 -3.42 -13.80 15.35
N LEU A 6 -2.50 -12.85 15.18
CA LEU A 6 -2.09 -12.39 13.86
C LEU A 6 -1.41 -13.52 13.07
N GLU A 7 -0.46 -14.24 13.70
CA GLU A 7 0.21 -15.36 13.08
C GLU A 7 -0.77 -16.46 12.67
N GLN A 8 -1.73 -16.80 13.53
CA GLN A 8 -2.77 -17.76 13.22
C GLN A 8 -3.65 -17.31 12.04
N ALA A 9 -4.04 -16.03 12.01
CA ALA A 9 -4.83 -15.48 10.91
C ALA A 9 -4.04 -15.51 9.59
N LEU A 10 -2.76 -15.14 9.60
CA LEU A 10 -1.90 -15.16 8.43
C LEU A 10 -1.70 -16.60 7.90
N ARG A 11 -1.51 -17.59 8.78
CA ARG A 11 -1.42 -19.00 8.38
C ARG A 11 -2.72 -19.46 7.73
N GLN A 12 -3.89 -19.17 8.33
CA GLN A 12 -5.19 -19.49 7.74
C GLN A 12 -5.42 -18.84 6.38
N TRP A 13 -4.93 -17.60 6.21
CA TRP A 13 -4.99 -16.89 4.93
C TRP A 13 -4.11 -17.56 3.87
N ALA A 14 -2.89 -17.94 4.24
CA ALA A 14 -1.97 -18.63 3.35
C ALA A 14 -2.52 -20.00 2.92
N ASP A 15 -2.98 -20.82 3.88
CA ASP A 15 -3.52 -22.15 3.62
C ASP A 15 -4.73 -22.12 2.68
N LYS A 16 -5.59 -21.13 2.83
CA LYS A 16 -6.79 -20.94 1.98
C LYS A 16 -6.50 -20.15 0.70
N GLN A 17 -5.26 -19.73 0.47
CA GLN A 17 -4.87 -18.91 -0.66
C GLN A 17 -5.77 -17.67 -0.87
N LEU A 18 -6.22 -17.06 0.24
CA LEU A 18 -7.23 -15.98 0.19
C LEU A 18 -6.74 -14.75 -0.56
N LEU A 19 -5.43 -14.49 -0.56
CA LEU A 19 -4.84 -13.38 -1.33
C LEU A 19 -5.19 -13.48 -2.83
N TRP A 20 -5.19 -14.69 -3.38
CA TRP A 20 -5.44 -14.90 -4.81
C TRP A 20 -6.90 -14.71 -5.22
N LYS A 21 -7.82 -14.60 -4.26
CA LYS A 21 -9.24 -14.29 -4.51
C LYS A 21 -9.49 -12.82 -4.81
N TYR A 22 -8.55 -11.94 -4.42
CA TYR A 22 -8.68 -10.53 -4.74
C TYR A 22 -8.24 -10.25 -6.19
N PRO A 23 -8.93 -9.32 -6.88
CA PRO A 23 -8.50 -8.89 -8.21
C PRO A 23 -7.11 -8.25 -8.15
N THR A 24 -6.39 -8.27 -9.25
CA THR A 24 -5.15 -7.48 -9.35
C THR A 24 -5.50 -5.99 -9.43
N ARG A 25 -4.61 -5.15 -8.93
CA ARG A 25 -4.74 -3.69 -9.07
C ARG A 25 -4.88 -3.29 -10.54
N SER A 26 -4.04 -3.86 -11.42
CA SER A 26 -4.08 -3.59 -12.87
C SER A 26 -5.46 -3.82 -13.46
N ASN A 27 -6.15 -4.89 -13.06
CA ASN A 27 -7.49 -5.18 -13.52
C ASN A 27 -8.50 -4.12 -13.05
N LEU A 28 -8.40 -3.65 -11.80
CA LEU A 28 -9.28 -2.60 -11.28
C LEU A 28 -9.01 -1.24 -11.94
N LEU A 29 -7.75 -0.94 -12.27
CA LEU A 29 -7.39 0.33 -12.90
C LEU A 29 -7.69 0.37 -14.40
N ALA A 30 -7.72 -0.77 -15.07
CA ALA A 30 -7.90 -0.84 -16.53
C ALA A 30 -9.19 -0.12 -17.00
N ASP A 31 -10.30 -0.31 -16.29
CA ASP A 31 -11.57 0.31 -16.63
C ASP A 31 -11.58 1.80 -16.33
N HIS A 32 -10.96 2.22 -15.24
CA HIS A 32 -10.81 3.64 -14.89
C HIS A 32 -9.94 4.38 -15.91
N ARG A 33 -8.86 3.77 -16.38
CA ARG A 33 -8.00 4.34 -17.44
C ARG A 33 -8.74 4.52 -18.76
N LYS A 34 -9.56 3.54 -19.17
CA LYS A 34 -10.40 3.64 -20.37
C LYS A 34 -11.40 4.78 -20.28
N SER A 35 -11.90 5.06 -19.08
CA SER A 35 -12.88 6.14 -18.82
C SER A 35 -12.24 7.51 -18.66
N GLY A 36 -10.92 7.63 -18.75
CA GLY A 36 -10.21 8.91 -18.58
C GLY A 36 -10.26 9.46 -17.15
N VAL A 37 -10.51 8.63 -16.17
CA VAL A 37 -10.56 9.00 -14.75
C VAL A 37 -9.16 9.41 -14.27
N LYS A 38 -9.07 10.48 -13.47
CA LYS A 38 -7.80 10.91 -12.89
C LYS A 38 -7.31 9.89 -11.87
N ILE A 39 -6.09 9.38 -12.08
CA ILE A 39 -5.43 8.45 -11.16
C ILE A 39 -4.37 9.22 -10.36
N PHE A 40 -4.40 9.04 -9.05
CA PHE A 40 -3.46 9.60 -8.10
C PHE A 40 -2.78 8.47 -7.34
N TRP A 41 -1.48 8.32 -7.56
CA TRP A 41 -0.66 7.30 -6.95
C TRP A 41 -0.09 7.76 -5.62
N VAL A 42 -0.09 6.85 -4.65
CA VAL A 42 0.57 7.06 -3.36
C VAL A 42 1.53 5.92 -3.12
N ASP A 43 2.81 6.21 -3.21
CA ASP A 43 3.89 5.24 -3.02
C ASP A 43 3.87 4.71 -1.58
N ALA A 44 3.94 3.39 -1.43
CA ALA A 44 3.96 2.68 -0.15
C ALA A 44 2.74 2.86 0.77
N MET A 45 1.57 3.24 0.23
CA MET A 45 0.34 3.36 1.03
C MET A 45 -0.33 2.00 1.23
N GLY A 46 -0.17 1.44 2.42
CA GLY A 46 -0.81 0.19 2.80
C GLY A 46 -2.29 0.34 3.22
N ILE A 47 -2.92 -0.81 3.42
CA ILE A 47 -4.33 -0.92 3.81
C ILE A 47 -4.63 -0.25 5.16
N GLU A 48 -3.64 -0.11 6.02
CA GLU A 48 -3.75 0.51 7.33
C GLU A 48 -4.17 1.98 7.29
N TRP A 49 -3.96 2.66 6.17
CA TRP A 49 -4.31 4.08 5.99
C TRP A 49 -5.72 4.31 5.44
N ILE A 50 -6.40 3.26 4.96
CA ILE A 50 -7.71 3.39 4.32
C ILE A 50 -8.73 4.07 5.23
N GLY A 51 -8.80 3.68 6.50
CA GLY A 51 -9.78 4.24 7.44
C GLY A 51 -9.59 5.74 7.67
N LEU A 52 -8.33 6.18 7.86
CA LEU A 52 -8.01 7.60 8.05
C LEU A 52 -8.28 8.39 6.78
N LEU A 53 -7.79 7.91 5.63
CA LEU A 53 -7.97 8.59 4.35
C LEU A 53 -9.46 8.72 3.99
N HIS A 54 -10.24 7.65 4.13
CA HIS A 54 -11.68 7.67 3.91
C HIS A 54 -12.36 8.71 4.80
N HIS A 55 -12.06 8.72 6.11
CA HIS A 55 -12.60 9.70 7.03
C HIS A 55 -12.27 11.14 6.61
N LEU A 56 -11.02 11.42 6.26
CA LEU A 56 -10.57 12.75 5.84
C LEU A 56 -11.26 13.24 4.57
N LEU A 57 -11.57 12.35 3.65
CA LEU A 57 -12.24 12.68 2.39
C LEU A 57 -13.75 12.89 2.56
N THR A 58 -14.38 12.16 3.50
CA THR A 58 -15.85 12.13 3.62
C THR A 58 -16.42 12.95 4.77
N LYS A 59 -15.57 13.43 5.70
CA LYS A 59 -16.00 14.10 6.94
C LYS A 59 -16.94 15.29 6.73
N ASP A 60 -16.83 15.98 5.61
CA ASP A 60 -17.65 17.15 5.30
C ASP A 60 -18.88 16.80 4.45
N GLY A 61 -19.11 15.52 4.15
CA GLY A 61 -20.28 15.02 3.42
C GLY A 61 -20.37 15.43 1.93
N GLN A 62 -19.29 16.03 1.39
CA GLN A 62 -19.27 16.53 0.01
C GLN A 62 -18.71 15.52 -1.00
N VAL A 63 -18.03 14.49 -0.53
CA VAL A 63 -17.38 13.49 -1.37
C VAL A 63 -18.00 12.13 -1.12
N ASP A 64 -18.49 11.50 -2.19
CA ASP A 64 -18.82 10.07 -2.18
C ASP A 64 -17.56 9.26 -2.42
N CYS A 65 -17.26 8.32 -1.52
CA CYS A 65 -16.03 7.55 -1.53
C CYS A 65 -16.32 6.06 -1.42
N SER A 66 -15.92 5.29 -2.41
CA SER A 66 -15.96 3.84 -2.37
C SER A 66 -14.55 3.24 -2.24
N VAL A 67 -14.42 2.17 -1.46
CA VAL A 67 -13.16 1.48 -1.24
C VAL A 67 -13.21 0.10 -1.90
N ARG A 68 -12.16 -0.22 -2.65
CA ARG A 68 -11.96 -1.56 -3.22
C ARG A 68 -10.59 -2.09 -2.81
N ILE A 69 -10.51 -3.37 -2.53
CA ILE A 69 -9.27 -4.05 -2.19
C ILE A 69 -8.76 -4.80 -3.41
N ALA A 70 -7.50 -4.56 -3.76
CA ALA A 70 -6.78 -5.27 -4.81
C ALA A 70 -5.47 -5.84 -4.26
N ARG A 71 -4.99 -6.89 -4.88
CA ARG A 71 -3.64 -7.38 -4.63
C ARG A 71 -2.63 -6.74 -5.57
N GLY A 72 -1.45 -6.45 -5.05
CA GLY A 72 -0.26 -6.14 -5.85
C GLY A 72 0.44 -7.41 -6.35
N ASN A 73 1.49 -7.21 -7.13
CA ASN A 73 2.41 -8.28 -7.50
C ASN A 73 3.37 -8.57 -6.36
N LEU A 74 3.91 -9.79 -6.35
CA LEU A 74 5.01 -10.17 -5.47
C LEU A 74 6.33 -10.10 -6.25
N PRO A 75 7.40 -9.62 -5.65
CA PRO A 75 7.49 -9.01 -4.31
C PRO A 75 6.76 -7.66 -4.24
N THR A 76 6.34 -7.24 -3.04
CA THR A 76 5.67 -5.96 -2.81
C THR A 76 6.68 -4.81 -2.79
N THR A 77 7.27 -4.53 -3.94
CA THR A 77 8.23 -3.44 -4.16
C THR A 77 7.75 -2.55 -5.29
N THR A 78 8.22 -1.31 -5.31
CA THR A 78 7.92 -0.37 -6.40
C THR A 78 8.30 -0.95 -7.76
N GLU A 79 9.45 -1.60 -7.90
CA GLU A 79 9.91 -2.19 -9.17
C GLU A 79 8.91 -3.21 -9.73
N ALA A 80 8.39 -4.09 -8.88
CA ALA A 80 7.44 -5.14 -9.31
C ALA A 80 6.02 -4.61 -9.52
N ASN A 81 5.71 -3.41 -9.01
CA ASN A 81 4.35 -2.87 -8.93
C ASN A 81 4.18 -1.49 -9.56
N LYS A 82 5.21 -0.92 -10.11
CA LYS A 82 5.16 0.37 -10.81
C LYS A 82 4.32 0.27 -12.07
N GLU A 83 3.17 0.90 -12.05
CA GLU A 83 2.22 0.92 -13.18
C GLU A 83 1.77 2.34 -13.56
N TRP A 84 2.29 3.38 -12.91
CA TRP A 84 1.94 4.75 -13.27
C TRP A 84 2.46 5.12 -14.64
N ALA A 85 1.62 5.83 -15.38
CA ALA A 85 1.97 6.38 -16.69
C ALA A 85 2.64 7.76 -16.55
N GLU A 86 3.27 8.22 -17.61
CA GLU A 86 3.78 9.58 -17.69
C GLU A 86 2.64 10.59 -17.51
N GLY A 87 2.84 11.60 -16.63
CA GLY A 87 1.84 12.62 -16.30
C GLY A 87 0.80 12.21 -15.24
N GLU A 88 0.82 10.99 -14.69
CA GLU A 88 0.05 10.65 -13.51
C GLU A 88 0.70 11.25 -12.26
N ASP A 89 -0.14 11.74 -11.32
CA ASP A 89 0.35 12.32 -10.07
C ASP A 89 0.80 11.22 -9.11
N ILE A 90 1.96 11.43 -8.47
CA ILE A 90 2.55 10.49 -7.52
C ILE A 90 2.93 11.23 -6.23
N GLU A 91 2.50 10.70 -5.09
CA GLU A 91 2.92 11.13 -3.77
C GLU A 91 3.84 10.08 -3.15
N ARG A 92 5.02 10.47 -2.69
CA ARG A 92 6.05 9.55 -2.15
C ARG A 92 6.34 9.72 -0.67
N GLY A 93 5.68 10.62 0.00
CA GLY A 93 5.99 10.95 1.39
C GLY A 93 5.90 9.78 2.38
N LEU A 94 5.09 8.75 2.10
CA LEU A 94 5.02 7.55 2.96
C LEU A 94 6.24 6.65 2.74
N ASP A 95 6.67 6.48 1.49
CA ASP A 95 7.86 5.71 1.15
C ASP A 95 9.14 6.38 1.70
N ASP A 96 9.24 7.71 1.58
CA ASP A 96 10.33 8.49 2.15
C ASP A 96 10.49 8.28 3.65
N ILE A 97 9.39 8.21 4.41
CA ILE A 97 9.42 7.92 5.86
C ILE A 97 10.02 6.55 6.14
N ALA A 98 9.78 5.59 5.27
CA ALA A 98 10.29 4.24 5.44
C ALA A 98 11.78 4.13 5.11
N HIS A 99 12.21 4.79 4.05
CA HIS A 99 13.57 4.65 3.51
C HIS A 99 14.58 5.64 4.07
N HIS A 100 14.20 6.90 4.25
CA HIS A 100 15.14 7.97 4.63
C HIS A 100 15.18 8.25 6.12
N TYR A 101 14.17 7.83 6.86
CA TYR A 101 14.13 7.99 8.32
C TYR A 101 14.11 6.61 8.95
N ALA A 102 15.16 6.25 9.70
CA ALA A 102 15.05 5.09 10.58
C ALA A 102 13.74 5.21 11.35
N TYR A 103 12.79 4.31 11.08
CA TYR A 103 11.45 4.40 11.64
C TYR A 103 11.50 4.47 13.16
N LYS A 104 11.13 5.63 13.73
CA LYS A 104 11.12 5.89 15.16
C LYS A 104 9.68 6.13 15.60
N HIS A 105 9.11 5.15 16.30
CA HIS A 105 7.82 5.34 16.95
C HIS A 105 7.98 6.21 18.21
N PRO A 106 7.07 7.19 18.51
CA PRO A 106 5.87 7.52 17.71
C PRO A 106 6.09 8.57 16.60
N GLN A 107 7.30 9.17 16.48
CA GLN A 107 7.53 10.32 15.59
C GLN A 107 7.27 10.00 14.13
N SER A 108 7.77 8.87 13.63
CA SER A 108 7.54 8.46 12.23
C SER A 108 6.06 8.18 11.96
N PHE A 109 5.32 7.69 12.96
CA PHE A 109 3.88 7.48 12.86
C PHE A 109 3.11 8.79 12.74
N LEU A 110 3.44 9.78 13.58
CA LEU A 110 2.80 11.10 13.52
C LEU A 110 3.08 11.78 12.18
N LYS A 111 4.34 11.70 11.70
CA LYS A 111 4.70 12.21 10.38
C LYS A 111 3.94 11.50 9.24
N ALA A 112 3.73 10.19 9.34
CA ALA A 112 2.92 9.46 8.36
C ALA A 112 1.44 9.92 8.36
N ILE A 113 0.87 10.26 9.53
CA ILE A 113 -0.48 10.85 9.62
C ILE A 113 -0.50 12.20 8.89
N GLU A 114 0.48 13.06 9.07
CA GLU A 114 0.58 14.35 8.36
C GLU A 114 0.65 14.17 6.84
N VAL A 115 1.42 13.17 6.38
CA VAL A 115 1.47 12.82 4.96
C VAL A 115 0.12 12.35 4.44
N VAL A 116 -0.60 11.49 5.19
CA VAL A 116 -1.96 11.04 4.78
C VAL A 116 -2.94 12.21 4.74
N GLN A 117 -2.84 13.17 5.65
CA GLN A 117 -3.62 14.40 5.58
C GLN A 117 -3.30 15.22 4.31
N SER A 118 -2.02 15.35 3.96
CA SER A 118 -1.61 16.00 2.72
C SER A 118 -2.13 15.29 1.48
N ILE A 119 -2.14 13.96 1.49
CA ILE A 119 -2.74 13.14 0.42
C ILE A 119 -4.24 13.45 0.26
N ALA A 120 -4.97 13.51 1.36
CA ALA A 120 -6.40 13.85 1.32
C ALA A 120 -6.63 15.26 0.73
N TYR A 121 -5.85 16.26 1.14
CA TYR A 121 -5.95 17.62 0.56
C TYR A 121 -5.62 17.65 -0.94
N LYS A 122 -4.60 16.93 -1.38
CA LYS A 122 -4.26 16.82 -2.81
C LYS A 122 -5.39 16.15 -3.60
N ALA A 123 -5.98 15.07 -3.06
CA ALA A 123 -7.10 14.39 -3.68
C ALA A 123 -8.34 15.31 -3.81
N LEU A 124 -8.67 16.08 -2.77
CA LEU A 124 -9.75 17.08 -2.81
C LEU A 124 -9.46 18.17 -3.84
N ALA A 125 -8.21 18.63 -3.93
CA ALA A 125 -7.81 19.60 -4.96
C ALA A 125 -7.90 19.02 -6.38
N LEU A 126 -7.66 17.72 -6.58
CA LEU A 126 -7.90 17.06 -7.86
C LEU A 126 -9.39 16.93 -8.16
N LEU A 127 -10.23 16.63 -7.17
CA LEU A 127 -11.69 16.54 -7.32
C LEU A 127 -12.32 17.89 -7.71
N SER A 128 -11.69 19.01 -7.38
CA SER A 128 -12.16 20.33 -7.87
C SER A 128 -12.04 20.51 -9.40
N LYS A 129 -11.20 19.67 -10.05
CA LYS A 129 -10.92 19.73 -11.49
C LYS A 129 -11.40 18.49 -12.26
N HIS A 130 -11.67 17.41 -11.55
CA HIS A 130 -12.07 16.11 -12.11
C HIS A 130 -13.30 15.59 -11.39
N SER A 131 -14.26 15.07 -12.12
CA SER A 131 -15.49 14.49 -11.54
C SER A 131 -15.22 13.24 -10.68
N THR A 132 -14.12 12.54 -10.98
CA THR A 132 -13.74 11.32 -10.27
C THR A 132 -12.21 11.24 -10.17
N VAL A 133 -11.74 10.88 -8.99
CA VAL A 133 -10.33 10.61 -8.71
C VAL A 133 -10.21 9.23 -8.10
N VAL A 134 -9.33 8.43 -8.66
CA VAL A 134 -8.95 7.12 -8.08
C VAL A 134 -7.63 7.28 -7.36
N ILE A 135 -7.63 7.06 -6.05
CA ILE A 135 -6.40 6.99 -5.25
C ILE A 135 -5.98 5.53 -5.17
N THR A 136 -4.75 5.24 -5.52
CA THR A 136 -4.19 3.89 -5.51
C THR A 136 -2.74 3.89 -5.03
N SER A 137 -2.22 2.70 -4.71
CA SER A 137 -0.83 2.52 -4.31
C SER A 137 -0.17 1.44 -5.16
N ASP A 138 1.13 1.53 -5.31
CA ASP A 138 1.94 0.45 -5.91
C ASP A 138 2.14 -0.71 -4.93
N HIS A 139 2.50 -0.42 -3.68
CA HIS A 139 2.62 -1.38 -2.59
C HIS A 139 2.27 -0.74 -1.24
N GLY A 140 2.21 -1.53 -0.18
CA GLY A 140 2.11 -1.06 1.19
C GLY A 140 3.41 -1.28 1.96
N LEU A 141 3.58 -0.57 3.06
CA LEU A 141 4.64 -0.83 4.02
C LEU A 141 4.17 -1.85 5.04
N SER A 142 4.84 -3.00 5.09
CA SER A 142 4.61 -3.96 6.15
C SER A 142 5.29 -3.51 7.45
N ARG A 143 4.59 -2.71 8.26
CA ARG A 143 5.08 -2.28 9.58
C ARG A 143 5.33 -3.44 10.54
N PHE A 144 4.65 -4.55 10.33
CA PHE A 144 4.84 -5.75 11.13
C PHE A 144 6.25 -6.33 11.00
N VAL A 145 6.89 -6.14 9.86
CA VAL A 145 8.29 -6.57 9.64
C VAL A 145 9.25 -5.73 10.49
N VAL A 146 8.99 -4.44 10.65
CA VAL A 146 9.86 -3.53 11.41
C VAL A 146 9.71 -3.71 12.92
N THR A 147 8.52 -4.08 13.39
CA THR A 147 8.22 -4.27 14.81
C THR A 147 8.48 -5.69 15.30
N SER A 148 8.55 -6.67 14.40
CA SER A 148 8.86 -8.05 14.76
C SER A 148 10.34 -8.21 15.06
N LYS A 149 10.66 -8.67 16.27
CA LYS A 149 12.02 -9.07 16.65
C LYS A 149 12.38 -10.48 16.17
N LYS A 150 11.43 -11.20 15.58
CA LYS A 150 11.65 -12.55 15.05
C LYS A 150 12.25 -12.42 13.64
N ARG A 151 13.48 -12.86 13.47
CA ARG A 151 14.02 -13.19 12.17
C ARG A 151 13.49 -14.55 11.76
N ILE A 152 13.01 -14.66 10.55
CA ILE A 152 12.73 -15.94 9.90
C ILE A 152 13.85 -16.13 8.90
N ASP A 153 14.64 -17.17 9.09
CA ASP A 153 15.65 -17.54 8.11
C ASP A 153 14.96 -18.05 6.84
N PRO A 154 15.34 -17.54 5.67
CA PRO A 154 14.76 -18.03 4.42
C PRO A 154 15.14 -19.51 4.23
N PRO A 155 14.32 -20.29 3.50
CA PRO A 155 14.68 -21.63 3.11
C PRO A 155 16.04 -21.66 2.39
N GLU A 156 16.81 -22.74 2.52
CA GLU A 156 18.17 -22.86 1.94
C GLU A 156 18.25 -22.56 0.44
N GLN A 157 17.15 -22.75 -0.28
CA GLN A 157 17.06 -22.52 -1.73
C GLN A 157 16.56 -21.11 -2.09
N ALA A 158 16.36 -20.25 -1.11
CA ALA A 158 15.83 -18.92 -1.33
C ALA A 158 16.90 -17.85 -1.16
N VAL A 159 16.86 -16.86 -2.05
CA VAL A 159 17.72 -15.68 -1.97
C VAL A 159 16.91 -14.54 -1.37
N ALA A 160 17.33 -14.08 -0.20
CA ALA A 160 16.73 -12.92 0.44
C ALA A 160 17.16 -11.62 -0.24
N ASP A 161 16.27 -10.62 -0.25
CA ASP A 161 16.65 -9.27 -0.66
C ASP A 161 17.64 -8.64 0.35
N SER A 162 18.31 -7.57 -0.06
CA SER A 162 19.40 -6.96 0.72
C SER A 162 18.99 -6.49 2.13
N ILE A 163 17.70 -6.22 2.35
CA ILE A 163 17.15 -5.79 3.63
C ILE A 163 16.20 -6.81 4.28
N GLY A 164 16.11 -8.00 3.71
CA GLY A 164 15.38 -9.13 4.29
C GLY A 164 13.86 -9.00 4.29
N ARG A 165 13.28 -8.25 3.37
CA ARG A 165 11.83 -8.06 3.27
C ARG A 165 11.12 -9.25 2.65
N TYR A 166 11.77 -9.94 1.75
CA TYR A 166 11.27 -11.12 1.05
C TYR A 166 12.42 -12.03 0.63
N ALA A 167 12.10 -13.25 0.29
CA ALA A 167 13.05 -14.17 -0.31
C ALA A 167 12.40 -14.81 -1.55
N VAL A 168 13.18 -14.93 -2.61
CA VAL A 168 12.75 -15.57 -3.87
C VAL A 168 13.35 -16.96 -3.92
N LEU A 169 12.55 -17.98 -4.17
CA LEU A 169 13.05 -19.32 -4.43
C LEU A 169 13.85 -19.31 -5.73
N GLY A 170 15.08 -19.80 -5.67
CA GLY A 170 15.92 -19.94 -6.84
C GLY A 170 15.22 -20.79 -7.91
N GLN A 171 15.26 -20.35 -9.15
CA GLN A 171 14.91 -21.23 -10.27
C GLN A 171 16.05 -22.24 -10.41
N ASN A 172 15.77 -23.53 -10.19
CA ASN A 172 16.65 -24.62 -10.57
C ASN A 172 16.69 -24.79 -12.07
#